data_3512f7fade87a24b161955453a1209f9
#
_entry.id   3512f7fade87a24b161955453a1209f9
#
_cell.length_a   1.000
_cell.length_b   1.000
_cell.length_c   1.000
_cell.angle_alpha   90.00
_cell.angle_beta   90.00
_cell.angle_gamma   90.00
#
_symmetry.space_group_name_H-M   'P 1'
#
loop_
_entity.id
_entity.type
_entity.pdbx_description
1 polymer ?
#
loop_
_entity_poly.entity_id
_entity_poly.type
_entity_poly.pdbx_seq_one_letter_code
_entity_poly.pdbx_strand_id
1 'polypeptide(L)'
;YRSDCTLPSINKLSRDYQVSRDTVFKAFIDLKDRGVIDSTPGKGYYVTNKLTNILLLLDEYSPFKYSLYNSFIKKLSINYKVDLLFHQYNERLFNTILRESIGRYNKYIVMNFDNEKLSPHLYKIDSSKLLLLDFGKFDKKDYSYVCQDFDDSFYHALAALKEHLRKYQRL
;
A
#
# COMPACT_ATOMS: atom_id res chain seq x y z
N TYR A 1 -4.76 -0.15 -25.17
CA TYR A 1 -3.78 0.79 -25.74
C TYR A 1 -2.37 0.32 -25.40
N ARG A 2 -1.45 0.43 -26.36
CA ARG A 2 -0.03 0.14 -26.09
C ARG A 2 0.58 1.33 -25.31
N SER A 3 1.67 1.10 -24.60
CA SER A 3 2.47 2.14 -23.96
C SER A 3 2.85 3.25 -24.95
N ASP A 4 2.94 4.48 -24.46
CA ASP A 4 3.20 5.71 -25.23
C ASP A 4 2.14 6.07 -26.29
N CYS A 5 1.04 5.34 -26.32
CA CYS A 5 -0.08 5.68 -27.21
C CYS A 5 -0.80 6.93 -26.69
N THR A 6 -0.92 7.96 -27.52
CA THR A 6 -1.68 9.17 -27.19
C THR A 6 -3.17 8.85 -27.14
N LEU A 7 -3.82 9.31 -26.07
CA LEU A 7 -5.26 9.17 -25.92
C LEU A 7 -6.01 10.21 -26.76
N PRO A 8 -7.23 9.92 -27.20
CA PRO A 8 -8.08 10.93 -27.79
C PRO A 8 -8.31 12.10 -26.83
N SER A 9 -8.52 13.30 -27.37
CA SER A 9 -8.81 14.47 -26.55
C SER A 9 -10.10 14.31 -25.74
N ILE A 10 -10.21 15.03 -24.61
CA ILE A 10 -11.43 15.07 -23.79
C ILE A 10 -12.65 15.42 -24.63
N ASN A 11 -12.52 16.39 -25.56
CA ASN A 11 -13.62 16.78 -26.44
C ASN A 11 -14.04 15.66 -27.41
N LYS A 12 -13.07 14.89 -27.90
CA LYS A 12 -13.36 13.76 -28.80
C LYS A 12 -14.09 12.65 -28.04
N LEU A 13 -13.56 12.24 -26.86
CA LEU A 13 -14.19 11.20 -26.04
C LEU A 13 -15.59 11.62 -25.55
N SER A 14 -15.77 12.87 -25.15
CA SER A 14 -17.08 13.41 -24.76
C SER A 14 -18.11 13.24 -25.87
N ARG A 15 -17.73 13.52 -27.11
CA ARG A 15 -18.62 13.34 -28.29
C ARG A 15 -18.84 11.88 -28.65
N ASP A 16 -17.77 11.10 -28.72
CA ASP A 16 -17.82 9.70 -29.16
C ASP A 16 -18.64 8.82 -28.20
N TYR A 17 -18.59 9.12 -26.90
CA TYR A 17 -19.31 8.36 -25.86
C TYR A 17 -20.55 9.07 -25.31
N GLN A 18 -20.90 10.24 -25.80
CA GLN A 18 -22.07 11.04 -25.41
C GLN A 18 -22.13 11.33 -23.90
N VAL A 19 -20.98 11.58 -23.29
CA VAL A 19 -20.83 11.94 -21.88
C VAL A 19 -20.32 13.37 -21.73
N SER A 20 -20.51 13.97 -20.55
CA SER A 20 -20.02 15.32 -20.32
C SER A 20 -18.48 15.39 -20.36
N ARG A 21 -17.95 16.54 -20.76
CA ARG A 21 -16.49 16.80 -20.71
C ARG A 21 -15.92 16.63 -19.30
N ASP A 22 -16.70 17.03 -18.29
CA ASP A 22 -16.31 16.90 -16.89
C ASP A 22 -16.21 15.43 -16.47
N THR A 23 -17.11 14.57 -16.94
CA THR A 23 -17.04 13.11 -16.72
C THR A 23 -15.76 12.53 -17.30
N VAL A 24 -15.40 12.90 -18.54
CA VAL A 24 -14.15 12.43 -19.17
C VAL A 24 -12.92 12.97 -18.42
N PHE A 25 -12.96 14.23 -17.99
CA PHE A 25 -11.86 14.86 -17.25
C PHE A 25 -11.63 14.18 -15.91
N LYS A 26 -12.71 13.89 -15.15
CA LYS A 26 -12.61 13.16 -13.87
C LYS A 26 -12.05 11.75 -14.06
N ALA A 27 -12.47 11.05 -15.11
CA ALA A 27 -11.90 9.75 -15.47
C ALA A 27 -10.39 9.84 -15.78
N PHE A 28 -9.96 10.91 -16.48
CA PHE A 28 -8.55 11.13 -16.79
C PHE A 28 -7.74 11.46 -15.53
N ILE A 29 -8.29 12.23 -14.59
CA ILE A 29 -7.64 12.48 -13.29
C ILE A 29 -7.47 11.15 -12.55
N ASP A 30 -8.52 10.34 -12.41
CA ASP A 30 -8.44 9.03 -11.74
C ASP A 30 -7.36 8.12 -12.38
N LEU A 31 -7.34 8.03 -13.69
CA LEU A 31 -6.34 7.24 -14.42
C LEU A 31 -4.91 7.79 -14.23
N LYS A 32 -4.76 9.11 -14.15
CA LYS A 32 -3.47 9.77 -13.89
C LYS A 32 -3.00 9.53 -12.47
N ASP A 33 -3.88 9.66 -11.49
CA ASP A 33 -3.60 9.39 -10.07
C ASP A 33 -3.20 7.92 -9.85
N ARG A 34 -3.80 7.02 -10.62
CA ARG A 34 -3.43 5.60 -10.66
C ARG A 34 -2.18 5.31 -11.48
N GLY A 35 -1.55 6.31 -12.09
CA GLY A 35 -0.32 6.14 -12.89
C GLY A 35 -0.51 5.36 -14.19
N VAL A 36 -1.73 5.20 -14.68
CA VAL A 36 -2.04 4.50 -15.93
C VAL A 36 -1.79 5.38 -17.14
N ILE A 37 -2.06 6.68 -17.00
CA ILE A 37 -1.81 7.71 -18.00
C ILE A 37 -1.02 8.86 -17.41
N ASP A 38 -0.40 9.66 -18.27
CA ASP A 38 0.19 10.93 -17.90
C ASP A 38 -0.14 11.99 -18.96
N SER A 39 0.19 13.26 -18.68
CA SER A 39 -0.05 14.36 -19.60
C SER A 39 1.17 15.27 -19.69
N THR A 40 1.45 15.71 -20.92
CA THR A 40 2.51 16.70 -21.18
C THR A 40 1.94 17.83 -22.01
N PRO A 41 2.25 19.10 -21.71
CA PRO A 41 1.85 20.22 -22.54
C PRO A 41 2.27 19.99 -24.00
N GLY A 42 1.36 20.21 -24.93
CA GLY A 42 1.57 20.00 -26.38
C GLY A 42 1.40 18.55 -26.87
N LYS A 43 1.59 17.53 -26.02
CA LYS A 43 1.40 16.12 -26.40
C LYS A 43 0.02 15.58 -26.02
N GLY A 44 -0.62 16.17 -25.00
CA GLY A 44 -1.89 15.71 -24.47
C GLY A 44 -1.73 14.55 -23.48
N TYR A 45 -2.79 13.72 -23.33
CA TYR A 45 -2.76 12.54 -22.47
C TYR A 45 -2.26 11.32 -23.24
N TYR A 46 -1.46 10.49 -22.57
CA TYR A 46 -0.88 9.27 -23.15
C TYR A 46 -0.77 8.15 -22.11
N VAL A 47 -0.78 6.90 -22.58
CA VAL A 47 -0.59 5.74 -21.71
C VAL A 47 0.86 5.69 -21.25
N THR A 48 1.06 5.67 -19.93
CA THR A 48 2.40 5.61 -19.33
C THR A 48 2.81 4.17 -19.02
N ASN A 49 4.08 3.87 -19.23
CA ASN A 49 4.73 2.63 -18.79
C ASN A 49 5.51 2.84 -17.50
N LYS A 50 5.30 3.94 -16.80
CA LYS A 50 6.03 4.23 -15.57
C LYS A 50 5.70 3.19 -14.52
N LEU A 51 6.61 2.25 -14.32
CA LEU A 51 6.51 1.26 -13.25
C LEU A 51 6.61 1.97 -11.90
N THR A 52 5.65 1.70 -11.04
CA THR A 52 5.70 2.11 -9.64
C THR A 52 6.29 0.95 -8.83
N ASN A 53 7.51 1.13 -8.37
CA ASN A 53 8.18 0.14 -7.55
C ASN A 53 7.76 0.32 -6.08
N ILE A 54 7.29 -0.75 -5.47
CA ILE A 54 6.87 -0.82 -4.06
C ILE A 54 7.82 -1.75 -3.32
N LEU A 55 8.40 -1.30 -2.22
CA LEU A 55 8.99 -2.19 -1.24
C LEU A 55 7.91 -2.64 -0.26
N LEU A 56 7.70 -3.94 -0.13
CA LEU A 56 6.92 -4.55 0.95
C LEU A 56 7.89 -5.28 1.88
N LEU A 57 8.15 -4.68 3.04
CA LEU A 57 9.05 -5.22 4.06
C LEU A 57 8.23 -5.74 5.24
N LEU A 58 8.23 -7.05 5.40
CA LEU A 58 7.53 -7.75 6.48
C LEU A 58 8.53 -8.30 7.50
N ASP A 59 8.02 -8.72 8.65
CA ASP A 59 8.82 -9.34 9.71
C ASP A 59 9.31 -10.74 9.31
N GLU A 60 8.43 -11.72 9.19
CA GLU A 60 8.76 -13.08 8.83
C GLU A 60 7.74 -13.67 7.84
N TYR A 61 8.13 -14.76 7.20
CA TYR A 61 7.20 -15.52 6.36
C TYR A 61 6.21 -16.30 7.23
N SER A 62 4.92 -16.19 6.89
CA SER A 62 3.86 -17.04 7.44
C SER A 62 2.76 -17.26 6.40
N PRO A 63 1.93 -18.31 6.52
CA PRO A 63 0.78 -18.52 5.63
C PRO A 63 -0.18 -17.33 5.58
N PHE A 64 -0.37 -16.64 6.70
CA PHE A 64 -1.16 -15.42 6.76
C PHE A 64 -0.55 -14.30 5.90
N LYS A 65 0.75 -14.05 6.04
CA LYS A 65 1.46 -13.00 5.28
C LYS A 65 1.56 -13.33 3.80
N TYR A 66 1.66 -14.61 3.46
CA TYR A 66 1.56 -15.05 2.08
C TYR A 66 0.17 -14.74 1.47
N SER A 67 -0.90 -15.01 2.22
CA SER A 67 -2.27 -14.68 1.80
C SER A 67 -2.48 -13.17 1.68
N LEU A 68 -1.92 -12.39 2.61
CA LEU A 68 -1.92 -10.92 2.57
C LEU A 68 -1.22 -10.41 1.30
N TYR A 69 -0.02 -10.89 1.02
CA TYR A 69 0.74 -10.54 -0.19
C TYR A 69 -0.04 -10.86 -1.46
N ASN A 70 -0.56 -12.08 -1.59
CA ASN A 70 -1.34 -12.47 -2.77
C ASN A 70 -2.60 -11.63 -2.96
N SER A 71 -3.29 -11.31 -1.88
CA SER A 71 -4.48 -10.45 -1.92
C SER A 71 -4.13 -9.03 -2.34
N PHE A 72 -2.99 -8.52 -1.88
CA PHE A 72 -2.46 -7.23 -2.27
C PHE A 72 -2.10 -7.20 -3.76
N ILE A 73 -1.29 -8.15 -4.23
CA ILE A 73 -0.85 -8.23 -5.64
C ILE A 73 -2.04 -8.33 -6.60
N LYS A 74 -3.06 -9.14 -6.27
CA LYS A 74 -4.26 -9.29 -7.10
C LYS A 74 -5.04 -8.00 -7.32
N LYS A 75 -4.91 -7.03 -6.42
CA LYS A 75 -5.60 -5.73 -6.49
C LYS A 75 -4.78 -4.64 -7.16
N LEU A 76 -3.50 -4.89 -7.40
CA LEU A 76 -2.64 -3.92 -8.07
C LEU A 76 -2.81 -3.96 -9.59
N SER A 77 -2.66 -2.79 -10.21
CA SER A 77 -2.62 -2.68 -11.67
C SER A 77 -1.26 -3.17 -12.21
N ILE A 78 -1.19 -3.46 -13.50
CA ILE A 78 -0.01 -4.02 -14.18
C ILE A 78 1.25 -3.13 -14.09
N ASN A 79 1.08 -1.84 -13.84
CA ASN A 79 2.16 -0.87 -13.73
C ASN A 79 2.80 -0.80 -12.33
N TYR A 80 2.44 -1.70 -11.42
CA TYR A 80 3.08 -1.83 -10.12
C TYR A 80 4.00 -3.05 -10.08
N LYS A 81 5.19 -2.86 -9.52
CA LYS A 81 6.12 -3.93 -9.20
C LYS A 81 6.35 -3.93 -7.69
N VAL A 82 6.18 -5.08 -7.06
CA VAL A 82 6.37 -5.24 -5.60
C VAL A 82 7.55 -6.14 -5.35
N ASP A 83 8.54 -5.63 -4.65
CA ASP A 83 9.64 -6.42 -4.11
C ASP A 83 9.30 -6.74 -2.64
N LEU A 84 9.10 -8.03 -2.34
CA LEU A 84 8.80 -8.54 -1.00
C LEU A 84 10.08 -8.97 -0.31
N LEU A 85 10.36 -8.38 0.84
CA LEU A 85 11.50 -8.70 1.69
C LEU A 85 11.04 -8.98 3.13
N PHE A 86 11.86 -9.75 3.85
CA PHE A 86 11.61 -10.11 5.25
C PHE A 86 12.83 -9.74 6.11
N HIS A 87 12.59 -9.10 7.25
CA HIS A 87 13.67 -8.76 8.18
C HIS A 87 13.90 -9.81 9.28
N GLN A 88 13.05 -10.82 9.39
CA GLN A 88 13.22 -11.99 10.25
C GLN A 88 13.47 -11.61 11.73
N TYR A 89 12.82 -10.57 12.23
CA TYR A 89 13.08 -10.00 13.57
C TYR A 89 14.55 -9.66 13.83
N ASN A 90 15.34 -9.47 12.77
CA ASN A 90 16.75 -9.11 12.85
C ASN A 90 16.94 -7.62 12.58
N GLU A 91 17.24 -6.87 13.64
CA GLU A 91 17.40 -5.41 13.57
C GLU A 91 18.48 -4.99 12.57
N ARG A 92 19.61 -5.69 12.56
CA ARG A 92 20.70 -5.39 11.63
C ARG A 92 20.26 -5.57 10.16
N LEU A 93 19.54 -6.66 9.88
CA LEU A 93 18.99 -6.92 8.54
C LEU A 93 17.96 -5.86 8.16
N PHE A 94 17.03 -5.53 9.06
CA PHE A 94 16.03 -4.48 8.86
C PHE A 94 16.68 -3.15 8.49
N ASN A 95 17.66 -2.70 9.29
CA ASN A 95 18.38 -1.45 9.07
C ASN A 95 19.16 -1.46 7.75
N THR A 96 19.75 -2.61 7.38
CA THR A 96 20.46 -2.78 6.11
C THR A 96 19.48 -2.66 4.93
N ILE A 97 18.38 -3.39 4.97
CA ILE A 97 17.35 -3.34 3.91
C ILE A 97 16.85 -1.91 3.72
N LEU A 98 16.48 -1.21 4.80
CA LEU A 98 16.00 0.16 4.70
C LEU A 98 17.05 1.10 4.12
N ARG A 99 18.28 1.05 4.62
CA ARG A 99 19.36 1.91 4.14
C ARG A 99 19.62 1.76 2.65
N GLU A 100 19.58 0.51 2.14
CA GLU A 100 19.82 0.20 0.74
C GLU A 100 18.61 0.47 -0.16
N SER A 101 17.42 0.56 0.44
CA SER A 101 16.15 0.76 -0.27
C SER A 101 15.74 2.22 -0.41
N ILE A 102 16.20 3.11 0.49
CA ILE A 102 15.82 4.52 0.45
C ILE A 102 16.20 5.16 -0.90
N GLY A 103 15.21 5.80 -1.54
CA GLY A 103 15.37 6.42 -2.86
C GLY A 103 15.22 5.48 -4.06
N ARG A 104 15.16 4.16 -3.86
CA ARG A 104 15.02 3.17 -4.93
C ARG A 104 13.57 2.81 -5.25
N TYR A 105 12.65 3.04 -4.32
CA TYR A 105 11.23 2.72 -4.45
C TYR A 105 10.37 3.99 -4.48
N ASN A 106 9.25 3.89 -5.17
CA ASN A 106 8.25 4.96 -5.21
C ASN A 106 7.36 4.96 -3.96
N LYS A 107 7.11 3.77 -3.41
CA LYS A 107 6.31 3.56 -2.19
C LYS A 107 6.95 2.49 -1.32
N TYR A 108 6.71 2.60 -0.03
CA TYR A 108 7.22 1.70 1.01
C TYR A 108 6.05 1.26 1.88
N ILE A 109 5.91 -0.05 2.05
CA ILE A 109 4.97 -0.67 2.99
C ILE A 109 5.83 -1.47 3.96
N VAL A 110 5.85 -1.10 5.22
CA VAL A 110 6.85 -1.62 6.17
C VAL A 110 6.18 -2.06 7.46
N MET A 111 6.42 -3.31 7.86
CA MET A 111 6.28 -3.73 9.24
C MET A 111 7.51 -3.27 10.02
N ASN A 112 7.29 -2.43 11.04
CA ASN A 112 8.38 -1.91 11.85
C ASN A 112 9.01 -3.04 12.67
N PHE A 113 10.32 -2.93 12.93
CA PHE A 113 11.06 -3.91 13.72
C PHE A 113 10.64 -3.89 15.19
N ASP A 114 10.47 -2.70 15.75
CA ASP A 114 10.16 -2.47 17.15
C ASP A 114 8.69 -2.08 17.33
N ASN A 115 8.01 -2.71 18.27
CA ASN A 115 6.60 -2.42 18.56
C ASN A 115 6.39 -1.18 19.44
N GLU A 116 7.42 -0.68 20.08
CA GLU A 116 7.34 0.47 20.97
C GLU A 116 7.84 1.76 20.33
N LYS A 117 8.76 1.66 19.37
CA LYS A 117 9.41 2.82 18.76
C LYS A 117 9.50 2.68 17.26
N LEU A 118 9.21 3.77 16.56
CA LEU A 118 9.47 3.84 15.13
C LEU A 118 10.97 3.85 14.86
N SER A 119 11.42 2.99 13.95
CA SER A 119 12.84 2.92 13.58
C SER A 119 13.34 4.26 13.02
N PRO A 120 14.52 4.75 13.46
CA PRO A 120 15.09 6.01 12.98
C PRO A 120 15.31 6.06 11.45
N HIS A 121 15.49 4.91 10.80
CA HIS A 121 15.65 4.86 9.35
C HIS A 121 14.37 5.21 8.58
N LEU A 122 13.19 4.97 9.16
CA LEU A 122 11.90 5.28 8.54
C LEU A 122 11.65 6.79 8.46
N TYR A 123 12.20 7.60 9.36
CA TYR A 123 12.12 9.07 9.30
C TYR A 123 12.81 9.66 8.06
N LYS A 124 13.67 8.91 7.39
CA LYS A 124 14.32 9.35 6.14
C LYS A 124 13.45 9.13 4.90
N ILE A 125 12.34 8.43 5.05
CA ILE A 125 11.37 8.20 3.97
C ILE A 125 10.29 9.26 4.09
N ASP A 126 9.98 9.91 2.98
CA ASP A 126 8.86 10.86 2.89
C ASP A 126 7.56 10.18 3.36
N SER A 127 6.85 10.81 4.30
CA SER A 127 5.63 10.25 4.90
C SER A 127 4.54 9.96 3.84
N SER A 128 4.50 10.74 2.76
CA SER A 128 3.57 10.50 1.65
C SER A 128 3.86 9.20 0.85
N LYS A 129 5.04 8.62 1.04
CA LYS A 129 5.48 7.39 0.38
C LYS A 129 5.50 6.18 1.31
N LEU A 130 5.31 6.38 2.61
CA LEU A 130 5.41 5.32 3.62
C LEU A 130 4.03 4.95 4.16
N LEU A 131 3.71 3.66 4.11
CA LEU A 131 2.61 3.04 4.82
C LEU A 131 3.19 2.09 5.89
N LEU A 132 2.86 2.32 7.13
CA LEU A 132 3.20 1.41 8.21
C LEU A 132 2.16 0.28 8.26
N LEU A 133 2.64 -0.96 8.19
CA LEU A 133 1.84 -2.17 8.36
C LEU A 133 2.28 -2.82 9.67
N ASP A 134 1.51 -2.59 10.76
CA ASP A 134 2.09 -2.77 12.08
C ASP A 134 1.03 -2.92 13.18
N PHE A 135 1.43 -3.60 14.23
CA PHE A 135 0.71 -3.75 15.49
C PHE A 135 1.31 -2.89 16.62
N GLY A 136 2.29 -2.04 16.30
CA GLY A 136 3.03 -1.28 17.29
C GLY A 136 2.19 -0.23 18.02
N LYS A 137 2.52 -0.01 19.28
CA LYS A 137 1.86 0.96 20.17
C LYS A 137 2.44 2.38 20.09
N PHE A 138 3.46 2.59 19.26
CA PHE A 138 4.08 3.90 19.10
C PHE A 138 3.17 4.91 18.37
N ASP A 139 3.44 6.19 18.60
CA ASP A 139 2.74 7.29 17.96
C ASP A 139 3.06 7.36 16.45
N LYS A 140 2.03 7.29 15.63
CA LYS A 140 2.11 7.26 14.15
C LYS A 140 1.71 8.60 13.51
N LYS A 141 1.81 9.70 14.24
CA LYS A 141 1.27 11.04 13.94
C LYS A 141 1.19 11.42 12.46
N ASP A 142 2.29 11.29 11.75
CA ASP A 142 2.43 11.82 10.39
C ASP A 142 2.45 10.73 9.31
N TYR A 143 2.22 9.47 9.69
CA TYR A 143 2.30 8.35 8.78
C TYR A 143 0.94 7.71 8.55
N SER A 144 0.67 7.34 7.30
CA SER A 144 -0.42 6.41 7.01
C SER A 144 -0.09 5.04 7.60
N TYR A 145 -1.07 4.41 8.25
CA TYR A 145 -0.85 3.09 8.84
C TYR A 145 -2.09 2.20 8.72
N VAL A 146 -1.83 0.90 8.76
CA VAL A 146 -2.85 -0.14 8.89
C VAL A 146 -2.43 -1.05 10.04
N CYS A 147 -3.27 -1.17 11.06
CA CYS A 147 -3.07 -2.06 12.20
C CYS A 147 -4.21 -3.05 12.31
N GLN A 148 -3.94 -4.22 12.88
CA GLN A 148 -4.99 -5.13 13.32
C GLN A 148 -5.47 -4.69 14.71
N ASP A 149 -6.77 -4.67 14.87
CA ASP A 149 -7.46 -4.43 16.14
C ASP A 149 -7.64 -5.77 16.87
N PHE A 150 -6.56 -6.29 17.44
CA PHE A 150 -6.62 -7.57 18.15
C PHE A 150 -7.30 -7.44 19.50
N ASP A 151 -7.01 -6.39 20.26
CA ASP A 151 -7.42 -6.28 21.66
C ASP A 151 -8.95 -6.17 21.76
N ASP A 152 -9.55 -5.24 21.02
CA ASP A 152 -11.00 -5.03 21.03
C ASP A 152 -11.75 -6.19 20.36
N SER A 153 -11.26 -6.65 19.20
CA SER A 153 -11.87 -7.78 18.48
C SER A 153 -11.83 -9.06 19.30
N PHE A 154 -10.72 -9.34 19.99
CA PHE A 154 -10.59 -10.51 20.85
C PHE A 154 -11.47 -10.42 22.10
N TYR A 155 -11.49 -9.25 22.75
CA TYR A 155 -12.37 -8.98 23.88
C TYR A 155 -13.83 -9.19 23.51
N HIS A 156 -14.29 -8.61 22.40
CA HIS A 156 -15.68 -8.77 21.96
C HIS A 156 -16.03 -10.22 21.61
N ALA A 157 -15.11 -10.96 20.99
CA ALA A 157 -15.30 -12.37 20.69
C ALA A 157 -15.45 -13.20 21.98
N LEU A 158 -14.60 -12.99 22.98
CA LEU A 158 -14.69 -13.65 24.28
C LEU A 158 -15.95 -13.23 25.05
N ALA A 159 -16.31 -11.96 25.03
CA ALA A 159 -17.51 -11.47 25.68
C ALA A 159 -18.78 -12.10 25.07
N ALA A 160 -18.83 -12.26 23.76
CA ALA A 160 -19.93 -12.94 23.07
C ALA A 160 -20.03 -14.44 23.45
N LEU A 161 -18.90 -15.07 23.79
CA LEU A 161 -18.84 -16.47 24.20
C LEU A 161 -19.01 -16.68 25.71
N LYS A 162 -19.21 -15.64 26.50
CA LYS A 162 -19.26 -15.68 27.97
C LYS A 162 -20.14 -16.78 28.52
N GLU A 163 -21.36 -16.94 28.00
CA GLU A 163 -22.29 -17.98 28.48
C GLU A 163 -21.83 -19.41 28.16
N HIS A 164 -21.11 -19.59 27.06
CA HIS A 164 -20.51 -20.88 26.71
C HIS A 164 -19.29 -21.16 27.61
N LEU A 165 -18.48 -20.15 27.92
CA LEU A 165 -17.28 -20.26 28.74
C LEU A 165 -17.60 -20.54 30.21
N ARG A 166 -18.75 -20.08 30.72
CA ARG A 166 -19.21 -20.38 32.09
C ARG A 166 -19.38 -21.86 32.40
N LYS A 167 -19.50 -22.70 31.38
CA LYS A 167 -19.63 -24.16 31.55
C LYS A 167 -18.31 -24.82 31.95
N TYR A 168 -17.20 -24.13 31.81
CA TYR A 168 -15.85 -24.63 32.10
C TYR A 168 -15.33 -24.01 33.39
N GLN A 169 -14.85 -24.88 34.31
CA GLN A 169 -14.30 -24.43 35.59
C GLN A 169 -12.83 -23.91 35.49
N ARG A 170 -12.17 -24.26 34.40
CA ARG A 170 -10.80 -23.75 34.05
C ARG A 170 -10.75 -23.52 32.53
N LEU A 171 -10.12 -22.42 32.16
CA LEU A 171 -9.72 -22.12 30.80
C LEU A 171 -8.24 -22.44 30.64
#